data_85b6143a705adaa75e22a49ec0ed24e9
#
_entry.id   85b6143a705adaa75e22a49ec0ed24e9
#
_cell.length_a   1.000
_cell.length_b   1.000
_cell.length_c   1.000
_cell.angle_alpha   90.00
_cell.angle_beta   90.00
_cell.angle_gamma   90.00
#
_symmetry.space_group_name_H-M   'P 1'
#
loop_
_entity.id
_entity.type
_entity.pdbx_description
1 polymer ?
#
loop_
_entity_poly.entity_id
_entity_poly.type
_entity_poly.pdbx_seq_one_letter_code
_entity_poly.pdbx_strand_id
1 'polypeptide(L)'
;MNDPTESRLRMAAHWLRIGHPDRTLDELQGLSGDAAVTYRTYLLRGAALHALDRNAEAVDVLRDGLAQHGPMPAMLHVLGSALRSEGRLPEAEATFLQGLSVDPNEPDLLLGYARVCLAAGQAQKAGALVERAASHAPESVAVSAARAQVAFALGKDRDMHRHSTEALAHDPEDPNARALHGTASMLTGDSRSGYTSLASAAAAQPGDADLRDAARQAKLFNHPLMLPLRPFARVNPLVVWICVVAVIYGLRAVGLAPLSFVFAMVWLAFCVYSWVVPPLVRRWINRRWG
;
A
#
# COMPACT_ATOMS: atom_id res chain seq x y z
N MET A 1 -22.90 -8.18 37.17
CA MET A 1 -22.20 -9.47 36.94
C MET A 1 -21.74 -9.43 35.50
N ASN A 2 -20.43 -9.31 35.22
CA ASN A 2 -19.95 -9.29 33.82
C ASN A 2 -20.12 -10.70 33.25
N ASP A 3 -20.88 -10.84 32.22
CA ASP A 3 -20.99 -12.10 31.46
C ASP A 3 -19.58 -12.47 30.94
N PRO A 4 -19.04 -13.65 31.29
CA PRO A 4 -17.71 -14.09 30.85
C PRO A 4 -17.60 -14.15 29.32
N THR A 5 -18.69 -14.41 28.64
CA THR A 5 -18.80 -14.40 27.17
C THR A 5 -18.59 -13.01 26.59
N GLU A 6 -19.28 -12.00 27.10
CA GLU A 6 -19.15 -10.62 26.64
C GLU A 6 -17.76 -10.06 26.97
N SER A 7 -17.14 -10.51 28.07
CA SER A 7 -15.75 -10.17 28.39
C SER A 7 -14.77 -10.71 27.37
N ARG A 8 -14.92 -11.98 26.92
CA ARG A 8 -14.08 -12.60 25.88
C ARG A 8 -14.26 -11.93 24.52
N LEU A 9 -15.49 -11.62 24.13
CA LEU A 9 -15.76 -10.91 22.88
C LEU A 9 -15.13 -9.50 22.84
N ARG A 10 -15.18 -8.79 23.97
CA ARG A 10 -14.51 -7.50 24.11
C ARG A 10 -12.99 -7.63 24.06
N MET A 11 -12.42 -8.67 24.68
CA MET A 11 -10.99 -8.95 24.64
C MET A 11 -10.55 -9.34 23.22
N ALA A 12 -11.31 -10.20 22.53
CA ALA A 12 -11.05 -10.55 21.13
C ALA A 12 -11.05 -9.33 20.21
N ALA A 13 -12.05 -8.45 20.36
CA ALA A 13 -12.11 -7.20 19.60
C ALA A 13 -10.94 -6.25 19.94
N HIS A 14 -10.50 -6.22 21.20
CA HIS A 14 -9.32 -5.45 21.60
C HIS A 14 -8.04 -5.99 20.94
N TRP A 15 -7.81 -7.31 20.99
CA TRP A 15 -6.65 -7.94 20.38
C TRP A 15 -6.58 -7.69 18.85
N LEU A 16 -7.74 -7.78 18.18
CA LEU A 16 -7.81 -7.48 16.74
C LEU A 16 -7.41 -6.03 16.46
N ARG A 17 -7.92 -5.08 17.24
CA ARG A 17 -7.63 -3.65 17.07
C ARG A 17 -6.17 -3.29 17.27
N ILE A 18 -5.46 -3.97 18.18
CA ILE A 18 -4.03 -3.74 18.44
C ILE A 18 -3.10 -4.63 17.58
N GLY A 19 -3.65 -5.30 16.54
CA GLY A 19 -2.86 -6.07 15.59
C GLY A 19 -2.39 -7.43 16.06
N HIS A 20 -3.14 -8.07 16.97
CA HIS A 20 -2.88 -9.44 17.47
C HIS A 20 -4.00 -10.40 17.07
N PRO A 21 -4.17 -10.71 15.77
CA PRO A 21 -5.26 -11.56 15.28
C PRO A 21 -5.17 -13.01 15.78
N ASP A 22 -3.98 -13.54 16.05
CA ASP A 22 -3.81 -14.87 16.67
C ASP A 22 -4.52 -14.94 18.00
N ARG A 23 -4.28 -13.96 18.90
CA ARG A 23 -4.92 -13.87 20.21
C ARG A 23 -6.43 -13.67 20.10
N THR A 24 -6.88 -12.99 19.04
CA THR A 24 -8.32 -12.90 18.76
C THR A 24 -8.92 -14.28 18.54
N LEU A 25 -8.27 -15.13 17.73
CA LEU A 25 -8.74 -16.49 17.49
C LEU A 25 -8.72 -17.35 18.76
N ASP A 26 -7.68 -17.23 19.60
CA ASP A 26 -7.57 -17.94 20.88
C ASP A 26 -8.73 -17.58 21.82
N GLU A 27 -9.07 -16.30 21.95
CA GLU A 27 -10.22 -15.86 22.77
C GLU A 27 -11.55 -16.41 22.23
N LEU A 28 -11.72 -16.49 20.92
CA LEU A 28 -12.92 -16.98 20.28
C LEU A 28 -13.05 -18.51 20.34
N GLN A 29 -11.94 -19.27 20.43
CA GLN A 29 -11.97 -20.73 20.61
C GLN A 29 -12.55 -21.12 21.97
N GLY A 30 -12.43 -20.28 22.97
CA GLY A 30 -13.01 -20.51 24.29
C GLY A 30 -14.50 -20.25 24.41
N LEU A 31 -15.18 -19.84 23.32
CA LEU A 31 -16.63 -19.65 23.27
C LEU A 31 -17.34 -20.96 22.89
N SER A 32 -18.47 -21.25 23.54
CA SER A 32 -19.28 -22.44 23.31
C SER A 32 -20.76 -22.09 23.28
N GLY A 33 -21.59 -23.01 22.75
CA GLY A 33 -23.03 -22.82 22.65
C GLY A 33 -23.41 -21.61 21.81
N ASP A 34 -24.46 -20.90 22.20
CA ASP A 34 -24.99 -19.76 21.46
C ASP A 34 -23.99 -18.63 21.25
N ALA A 35 -23.04 -18.48 22.16
CA ALA A 35 -21.99 -17.47 22.07
C ALA A 35 -21.03 -17.70 20.91
N ALA A 36 -20.79 -18.94 20.54
CA ALA A 36 -19.89 -19.31 19.44
C ALA A 36 -20.48 -18.97 18.04
N VAL A 37 -21.79 -18.80 17.96
CA VAL A 37 -22.55 -18.59 16.70
C VAL A 37 -23.20 -17.21 16.61
N THR A 38 -22.76 -16.23 17.41
CA THR A 38 -23.24 -14.85 17.28
C THR A 38 -22.63 -14.15 16.05
N TYR A 39 -23.32 -13.16 15.50
CA TYR A 39 -22.79 -12.38 14.39
C TYR A 39 -21.42 -11.73 14.72
N ARG A 40 -21.22 -11.28 15.99
CA ARG A 40 -19.95 -10.71 16.45
C ARG A 40 -18.82 -11.74 16.43
N THR A 41 -19.10 -12.97 16.79
CA THR A 41 -18.12 -14.07 16.78
C THR A 41 -17.69 -14.37 15.33
N TYR A 42 -18.63 -14.48 14.39
CA TYR A 42 -18.33 -14.67 12.99
C TYR A 42 -17.53 -13.51 12.40
N LEU A 43 -17.95 -12.27 12.69
CA LEU A 43 -17.25 -11.06 12.23
C LEU A 43 -15.81 -11.01 12.74
N LEU A 44 -15.60 -11.19 14.05
CA LEU A 44 -14.25 -11.12 14.65
C LEU A 44 -13.37 -12.27 14.17
N ARG A 45 -13.91 -13.48 14.02
CA ARG A 45 -13.16 -14.63 13.49
C ARG A 45 -12.78 -14.41 12.03
N GLY A 46 -13.70 -13.98 11.20
CA GLY A 46 -13.44 -13.67 9.80
C GLY A 46 -12.42 -12.55 9.63
N ALA A 47 -12.54 -11.48 10.42
CA ALA A 47 -11.59 -10.37 10.39
C ALA A 47 -10.18 -10.78 10.87
N ALA A 48 -10.08 -11.63 11.91
CA ALA A 48 -8.81 -12.14 12.39
C ALA A 48 -8.14 -13.08 11.37
N LEU A 49 -8.92 -13.97 10.74
CA LEU A 49 -8.43 -14.84 9.67
C LEU A 49 -7.94 -14.04 8.46
N HIS A 50 -8.69 -13.00 8.06
CA HIS A 50 -8.27 -12.10 6.99
C HIS A 50 -6.98 -11.35 7.34
N ALA A 51 -6.84 -10.87 8.57
CA ALA A 51 -5.62 -10.21 9.05
C ALA A 51 -4.38 -11.15 9.10
N LEU A 52 -4.61 -12.47 9.15
CA LEU A 52 -3.58 -13.53 9.08
C LEU A 52 -3.34 -14.03 7.65
N ASP A 53 -3.89 -13.39 6.63
CA ASP A 53 -3.87 -13.83 5.22
C ASP A 53 -4.52 -15.22 4.98
N ARG A 54 -5.27 -15.75 5.96
CA ARG A 54 -6.05 -16.99 5.84
C ARG A 54 -7.41 -16.68 5.16
N ASN A 55 -7.34 -16.11 3.96
CA ASN A 55 -8.51 -15.51 3.32
C ASN A 55 -9.58 -16.54 2.93
N ALA A 56 -9.19 -17.74 2.48
CA ALA A 56 -10.15 -18.81 2.17
C ALA A 56 -11.00 -19.19 3.38
N GLU A 57 -10.38 -19.38 4.54
CA GLU A 57 -11.07 -19.69 5.79
C GLU A 57 -11.95 -18.51 6.27
N ALA A 58 -11.49 -17.27 6.08
CA ALA A 58 -12.28 -16.08 6.37
C ALA A 58 -13.56 -16.03 5.51
N VAL A 59 -13.44 -16.36 4.21
CA VAL A 59 -14.59 -16.43 3.30
C VAL A 59 -15.61 -17.44 3.76
N ASP A 60 -15.20 -18.66 4.14
CA ASP A 60 -16.10 -19.72 4.59
C ASP A 60 -16.81 -19.31 5.89
N VAL A 61 -16.07 -18.86 6.90
CA VAL A 61 -16.63 -18.44 8.19
C VAL A 61 -17.62 -17.28 8.02
N LEU A 62 -17.31 -16.29 7.16
CA LEU A 62 -18.20 -15.14 6.96
C LEU A 62 -19.45 -15.51 6.16
N ARG A 63 -19.35 -16.43 5.20
CA ARG A 63 -20.54 -16.98 4.50
C ARG A 63 -21.47 -17.71 5.45
N ASP A 64 -20.93 -18.54 6.34
CA ASP A 64 -21.72 -19.21 7.36
C ASP A 64 -22.41 -18.20 8.28
N GLY A 65 -21.70 -17.16 8.71
CA GLY A 65 -22.27 -16.08 9.50
C GLY A 65 -23.39 -15.33 8.79
N LEU A 66 -23.21 -15.00 7.51
CA LEU A 66 -24.24 -14.34 6.70
C LEU A 66 -25.46 -15.24 6.43
N ALA A 67 -25.26 -16.55 6.30
CA ALA A 67 -26.36 -17.50 6.13
C ALA A 67 -27.24 -17.57 7.40
N GLN A 68 -26.63 -17.41 8.59
CA GLN A 68 -27.38 -17.47 9.85
C GLN A 68 -27.99 -16.13 10.28
N HIS A 69 -27.32 -15.02 10.01
CA HIS A 69 -27.70 -13.70 10.52
C HIS A 69 -28.23 -12.74 9.46
N GLY A 70 -28.20 -13.16 8.18
CA GLY A 70 -28.56 -12.29 7.05
C GLY A 70 -27.45 -11.32 6.64
N PRO A 71 -27.73 -10.44 5.68
CA PRO A 71 -26.75 -9.53 5.11
C PRO A 71 -26.39 -8.40 6.10
N MET A 72 -25.25 -8.55 6.77
CA MET A 72 -24.71 -7.56 7.70
C MET A 72 -23.59 -6.76 7.04
N PRO A 73 -23.67 -5.41 6.95
CA PRO A 73 -22.68 -4.56 6.28
C PRO A 73 -21.25 -4.83 6.70
N ALA A 74 -20.98 -4.95 8.01
CA ALA A 74 -19.65 -5.22 8.53
C ALA A 74 -19.09 -6.58 8.09
N MET A 75 -19.90 -7.65 8.08
CA MET A 75 -19.46 -8.97 7.59
C MET A 75 -19.24 -8.94 6.07
N LEU A 76 -20.10 -8.26 5.32
CA LEU A 76 -19.96 -8.11 3.87
C LEU A 76 -18.71 -7.30 3.51
N HIS A 77 -18.34 -6.29 4.32
CA HIS A 77 -17.09 -5.57 4.15
C HIS A 77 -15.86 -6.48 4.29
N VAL A 78 -15.81 -7.29 5.36
CA VAL A 78 -14.67 -8.21 5.58
C VAL A 78 -14.65 -9.32 4.53
N LEU A 79 -15.81 -9.89 4.16
CA LEU A 79 -15.92 -10.91 3.12
C LEU A 79 -15.45 -10.38 1.76
N GLY A 80 -15.91 -9.20 1.36
CA GLY A 80 -15.46 -8.56 0.11
C GLY A 80 -13.97 -8.28 0.10
N SER A 81 -13.40 -7.90 1.25
CA SER A 81 -11.96 -7.67 1.40
C SER A 81 -11.16 -8.97 1.29
N ALA A 82 -11.61 -10.06 1.92
CA ALA A 82 -11.00 -11.38 1.82
C ALA A 82 -11.04 -11.93 0.38
N LEU A 83 -12.20 -11.83 -0.29
CA LEU A 83 -12.36 -12.23 -1.69
C LEU A 83 -11.46 -11.44 -2.64
N ARG A 84 -11.31 -10.12 -2.41
CA ARG A 84 -10.37 -9.27 -3.17
C ARG A 84 -8.93 -9.75 -2.98
N SER A 85 -8.53 -10.07 -1.76
CA SER A 85 -7.18 -10.56 -1.45
C SER A 85 -6.90 -11.92 -2.10
N GLU A 86 -7.92 -12.75 -2.31
CA GLU A 86 -7.84 -13.99 -3.09
C GLU A 86 -7.85 -13.78 -4.62
N GLY A 87 -7.96 -12.53 -5.08
CA GLY A 87 -8.07 -12.21 -6.50
C GLY A 87 -9.45 -12.53 -7.11
N ARG A 88 -10.43 -12.90 -6.31
CA ARG A 88 -11.83 -13.21 -6.74
C ARG A 88 -12.62 -11.91 -6.92
N LEU A 89 -12.14 -11.04 -7.79
CA LEU A 89 -12.67 -9.68 -7.97
C LEU A 89 -14.18 -9.62 -8.31
N PRO A 90 -14.74 -10.48 -9.19
CA PRO A 90 -16.18 -10.44 -9.47
C PRO A 90 -17.05 -10.77 -8.25
N GLU A 91 -16.62 -11.71 -7.41
CA GLU A 91 -17.36 -12.07 -6.19
C GLU A 91 -17.21 -10.98 -5.12
N ALA A 92 -16.03 -10.36 -5.01
CA ALA A 92 -15.82 -9.22 -4.14
C ALA A 92 -16.71 -8.04 -4.52
N GLU A 93 -16.81 -7.72 -5.82
CA GLU A 93 -17.70 -6.68 -6.34
C GLU A 93 -19.16 -6.96 -5.98
N ALA A 94 -19.65 -8.16 -6.24
CA ALA A 94 -21.02 -8.58 -5.90
C ALA A 94 -21.29 -8.45 -4.38
N THR A 95 -20.30 -8.82 -3.56
CA THR A 95 -20.40 -8.74 -2.09
C THR A 95 -20.49 -7.29 -1.61
N PHE A 96 -19.64 -6.38 -2.14
CA PHE A 96 -19.73 -4.97 -1.79
C PHE A 96 -21.03 -4.32 -2.28
N LEU A 97 -21.51 -4.67 -3.47
CA LEU A 97 -22.80 -4.20 -3.97
C LEU A 97 -23.96 -4.69 -3.10
N GLN A 98 -23.92 -5.95 -2.62
CA GLN A 98 -24.88 -6.44 -1.65
C GLN A 98 -24.84 -5.63 -0.36
N GLY A 99 -23.67 -5.32 0.17
CA GLY A 99 -23.52 -4.45 1.35
C GLY A 99 -24.11 -3.07 1.13
N LEU A 100 -23.81 -2.45 -0.01
CA LEU A 100 -24.32 -1.13 -0.39
C LEU A 100 -25.83 -1.13 -0.70
N SER A 101 -26.45 -2.28 -0.95
CA SER A 101 -27.91 -2.38 -1.03
C SER A 101 -28.57 -2.32 0.34
N VAL A 102 -27.85 -2.71 1.40
CA VAL A 102 -28.32 -2.64 2.80
C VAL A 102 -28.04 -1.26 3.37
N ASP A 103 -26.82 -0.77 3.22
CA ASP A 103 -26.40 0.57 3.61
C ASP A 103 -25.68 1.27 2.45
N PRO A 104 -26.39 2.09 1.68
CA PRO A 104 -25.83 2.73 0.49
C PRO A 104 -24.69 3.71 0.78
N ASN A 105 -24.62 4.24 1.98
CA ASN A 105 -23.70 5.34 2.34
C ASN A 105 -22.59 4.91 3.30
N GLU A 106 -22.49 3.62 3.61
CA GLU A 106 -21.45 3.11 4.50
C GLU A 106 -20.04 3.35 3.91
N PRO A 107 -19.20 4.18 4.55
CA PRO A 107 -17.91 4.57 3.98
C PRO A 107 -16.96 3.39 3.75
N ASP A 108 -16.94 2.42 4.65
CA ASP A 108 -16.05 1.26 4.55
C ASP A 108 -16.42 0.36 3.37
N LEU A 109 -17.72 0.20 3.07
CA LEU A 109 -18.18 -0.53 1.89
C LEU A 109 -17.83 0.21 0.59
N LEU A 110 -18.01 1.54 0.55
CA LEU A 110 -17.63 2.36 -0.60
C LEU A 110 -16.14 2.31 -0.87
N LEU A 111 -15.31 2.41 0.18
CA LEU A 111 -13.86 2.33 0.07
C LEU A 111 -13.39 0.90 -0.30
N GLY A 112 -14.03 -0.14 0.25
CA GLY A 112 -13.79 -1.53 -0.12
C GLY A 112 -14.07 -1.77 -1.60
N TYR A 113 -15.21 -1.31 -2.10
CA TYR A 113 -15.56 -1.41 -3.51
C TYR A 113 -14.61 -0.58 -4.40
N ALA A 114 -14.20 0.61 -3.97
CA ALA A 114 -13.20 1.39 -4.69
C ALA A 114 -11.88 0.62 -4.86
N ARG A 115 -11.43 -0.11 -3.83
CA ARG A 115 -10.22 -0.96 -3.93
C ARG A 115 -10.39 -2.12 -4.91
N VAL A 116 -11.59 -2.72 -5.02
CA VAL A 116 -11.88 -3.72 -6.07
C VAL A 116 -11.81 -3.08 -7.46
N CYS A 117 -12.40 -1.89 -7.63
CA CYS A 117 -12.31 -1.14 -8.89
C CYS A 117 -10.87 -0.79 -9.28
N LEU A 118 -10.02 -0.40 -8.31
CA LEU A 118 -8.60 -0.15 -8.55
C LEU A 118 -7.87 -1.43 -9.01
N ALA A 119 -8.12 -2.56 -8.36
CA ALA A 119 -7.57 -3.85 -8.75
C ALA A 119 -7.99 -4.29 -10.14
N ALA A 120 -9.20 -3.91 -10.57
CA ALA A 120 -9.75 -4.14 -11.91
C ALA A 120 -9.32 -3.06 -12.94
N GLY A 121 -8.43 -2.11 -12.58
CA GLY A 121 -7.98 -1.03 -13.47
C GLY A 121 -9.01 0.08 -13.71
N GLN A 122 -10.10 0.14 -12.95
CA GLN A 122 -11.20 1.10 -13.09
C GLN A 122 -10.99 2.34 -12.20
N ALA A 123 -9.88 3.04 -12.37
CA ALA A 123 -9.46 4.13 -11.47
C ALA A 123 -10.47 5.29 -11.38
N GLN A 124 -11.16 5.63 -12.49
CA GLN A 124 -12.18 6.69 -12.49
C GLN A 124 -13.40 6.30 -11.65
N LYS A 125 -13.88 5.04 -11.78
CA LYS A 125 -15.00 4.52 -10.98
C LYS A 125 -14.61 4.49 -9.50
N ALA A 126 -13.39 4.05 -9.18
CA ALA A 126 -12.86 4.09 -7.84
C ALA A 126 -12.85 5.50 -7.26
N GLY A 127 -12.43 6.50 -8.04
CA GLY A 127 -12.44 7.90 -7.62
C GLY A 127 -13.84 8.40 -7.24
N ALA A 128 -14.85 8.09 -8.04
CA ALA A 128 -16.24 8.48 -7.74
C ALA A 128 -16.75 7.83 -6.43
N LEU A 129 -16.40 6.58 -6.16
CA LEU A 129 -16.75 5.89 -4.92
C LEU A 129 -16.04 6.50 -3.70
N VAL A 130 -14.76 6.85 -3.84
CA VAL A 130 -13.98 7.50 -2.78
C VAL A 130 -14.54 8.90 -2.45
N GLU A 131 -14.93 9.70 -3.47
CA GLU A 131 -15.55 11.01 -3.21
C GLU A 131 -16.94 10.87 -2.55
N ARG A 132 -17.69 9.82 -2.88
CA ARG A 132 -18.93 9.51 -2.18
C ARG A 132 -18.67 9.13 -0.71
N ALA A 133 -17.66 8.29 -0.43
CA ALA A 133 -17.26 7.98 0.94
C ALA A 133 -16.81 9.24 1.70
N ALA A 134 -16.07 10.13 1.05
CA ALA A 134 -15.61 11.39 1.61
C ALA A 134 -16.74 12.34 2.04
N SER A 135 -17.88 12.31 1.36
CA SER A 135 -19.04 13.12 1.75
C SER A 135 -19.66 12.68 3.08
N HIS A 136 -19.41 11.45 3.52
CA HIS A 136 -19.91 10.88 4.77
C HIS A 136 -18.84 10.79 5.86
N ALA A 137 -17.55 10.75 5.49
CA ALA A 137 -16.42 10.66 6.41
C ALA A 137 -15.23 11.51 5.94
N PRO A 138 -15.37 12.87 5.90
CA PRO A 138 -14.38 13.75 5.26
C PRO A 138 -13.01 13.74 5.93
N GLU A 139 -12.93 13.51 7.25
CA GLU A 139 -11.69 13.53 8.03
C GLU A 139 -11.10 12.11 8.22
N SER A 140 -11.59 11.13 7.47
CA SER A 140 -11.12 9.75 7.59
C SER A 140 -9.73 9.57 6.96
N VAL A 141 -8.80 9.00 7.72
CA VAL A 141 -7.50 8.52 7.21
C VAL A 141 -7.69 7.59 6.01
N ALA A 142 -8.68 6.69 6.10
CA ALA A 142 -8.98 5.73 5.04
C ALA A 142 -9.43 6.41 3.73
N VAL A 143 -10.18 7.51 3.82
CA VAL A 143 -10.58 8.31 2.65
C VAL A 143 -9.37 9.00 2.03
N SER A 144 -8.54 9.69 2.83
CA SER A 144 -7.34 10.36 2.33
C SER A 144 -6.35 9.35 1.71
N ALA A 145 -6.17 8.19 2.33
CA ALA A 145 -5.37 7.10 1.77
C ALA A 145 -5.95 6.56 0.45
N ALA A 146 -7.27 6.39 0.36
CA ALA A 146 -7.91 5.93 -0.88
C ALA A 146 -7.81 6.96 -2.00
N ARG A 147 -7.93 8.27 -1.71
CA ARG A 147 -7.66 9.35 -2.68
C ARG A 147 -6.23 9.28 -3.22
N ALA A 148 -5.25 9.04 -2.35
CA ALA A 148 -3.87 8.89 -2.77
C ALA A 148 -3.67 7.64 -3.66
N GLN A 149 -4.31 6.52 -3.35
CA GLN A 149 -4.28 5.31 -4.18
C GLN A 149 -4.92 5.53 -5.56
N VAL A 150 -6.04 6.24 -5.62
CA VAL A 150 -6.68 6.63 -6.89
C VAL A 150 -5.77 7.56 -7.69
N ALA A 151 -5.16 8.56 -7.05
CA ALA A 151 -4.23 9.47 -7.71
C ALA A 151 -3.03 8.73 -8.29
N PHE A 152 -2.48 7.75 -7.56
CA PHE A 152 -1.42 6.86 -8.05
C PHE A 152 -1.85 6.09 -9.30
N ALA A 153 -3.02 5.44 -9.26
CA ALA A 153 -3.56 4.68 -10.39
C ALA A 153 -3.84 5.55 -11.63
N LEU A 154 -4.07 6.85 -11.44
CA LEU A 154 -4.24 7.85 -12.51
C LEU A 154 -2.92 8.50 -12.95
N GLY A 155 -1.78 8.14 -12.38
CA GLY A 155 -0.47 8.72 -12.66
C GLY A 155 -0.31 10.19 -12.18
N LYS A 156 -1.09 10.60 -11.18
CA LYS A 156 -1.09 11.96 -10.62
C LYS A 156 -0.21 12.04 -9.37
N ASP A 157 1.10 11.95 -9.54
CA ASP A 157 2.07 11.85 -8.43
C ASP A 157 1.95 12.99 -7.39
N ARG A 158 1.66 14.22 -7.84
CA ARG A 158 1.50 15.37 -6.94
C ARG A 158 0.23 15.26 -6.09
N ASP A 159 -0.87 14.81 -6.67
CA ASP A 159 -2.12 14.59 -5.94
C ASP A 159 -1.97 13.41 -4.97
N MET A 160 -1.29 12.33 -5.38
CA MET A 160 -0.93 11.24 -4.49
C MET A 160 -0.14 11.74 -3.28
N HIS A 161 0.89 12.58 -3.49
CA HIS A 161 1.70 13.12 -2.41
C HIS A 161 0.87 14.00 -1.47
N ARG A 162 0.01 14.88 -2.00
CA ARG A 162 -0.89 15.73 -1.20
C ARG A 162 -1.80 14.89 -0.32
N HIS A 163 -2.54 13.94 -0.90
CA HIS A 163 -3.50 13.13 -0.14
C HIS A 163 -2.83 12.14 0.82
N SER A 164 -1.64 11.63 0.49
CA SER A 164 -0.88 10.81 1.45
C SER A 164 -0.35 11.64 2.63
N THR A 165 -0.02 12.91 2.41
CA THR A 165 0.34 13.85 3.49
C THR A 165 -0.87 14.18 4.37
N GLU A 166 -2.06 14.35 3.78
CA GLU A 166 -3.31 14.53 4.51
C GLU A 166 -3.62 13.29 5.38
N ALA A 167 -3.49 12.07 4.82
CA ALA A 167 -3.67 10.84 5.58
C ALA A 167 -2.71 10.75 6.78
N LEU A 168 -1.43 11.08 6.57
CA LEU A 168 -0.43 11.09 7.62
C LEU A 168 -0.67 12.17 8.69
N ALA A 169 -1.28 13.30 8.30
CA ALA A 169 -1.64 14.36 9.24
C ALA A 169 -2.82 13.96 10.16
N HIS A 170 -3.75 13.14 9.65
CA HIS A 170 -4.86 12.59 10.45
C HIS A 170 -4.39 11.52 11.44
N ASP A 171 -3.49 10.63 11.02
CA ASP A 171 -2.87 9.63 11.91
C ASP A 171 -1.38 9.45 11.55
N PRO A 172 -0.49 10.16 12.28
CA PRO A 172 0.95 10.04 12.08
C PRO A 172 1.53 8.67 12.44
N GLU A 173 0.80 7.87 13.23
CA GLU A 173 1.27 6.55 13.68
C GLU A 173 0.80 5.41 12.75
N ASP A 174 -0.18 5.65 11.85
CA ASP A 174 -0.66 4.62 10.93
C ASP A 174 0.45 4.16 9.95
N PRO A 175 0.86 2.87 10.01
CA PRO A 175 1.91 2.35 9.14
C PRO A 175 1.56 2.43 7.65
N ASN A 176 0.26 2.28 7.32
CA ASN A 176 -0.20 2.35 5.92
C ASN A 176 -0.11 3.78 5.37
N ALA A 177 -0.50 4.78 6.17
CA ALA A 177 -0.34 6.19 5.80
C ALA A 177 1.14 6.56 5.63
N ARG A 178 2.03 6.07 6.52
CA ARG A 178 3.48 6.24 6.38
C ARG A 178 4.02 5.58 5.11
N ALA A 179 3.60 4.36 4.81
CA ALA A 179 4.02 3.64 3.60
C ALA A 179 3.59 4.37 2.33
N LEU A 180 2.34 4.82 2.30
CA LEU A 180 1.77 5.56 1.18
C LEU A 180 2.47 6.91 0.96
N HIS A 181 2.69 7.68 2.03
CA HIS A 181 3.44 8.93 1.99
C HIS A 181 4.90 8.70 1.57
N GLY A 182 5.53 7.64 2.06
CA GLY A 182 6.88 7.27 1.68
C GLY A 182 7.00 6.97 0.18
N THR A 183 6.07 6.19 -0.36
CA THR A 183 5.99 5.89 -1.80
C THR A 183 5.74 7.16 -2.62
N ALA A 184 4.82 8.00 -2.22
CA ALA A 184 4.51 9.27 -2.90
C ALA A 184 5.71 10.22 -2.90
N SER A 185 6.44 10.31 -1.79
CA SER A 185 7.66 11.12 -1.67
C SER A 185 8.77 10.61 -2.60
N MET A 186 8.92 9.29 -2.76
CA MET A 186 9.86 8.71 -3.72
C MET A 186 9.50 9.09 -5.16
N LEU A 187 8.23 9.04 -5.53
CA LEU A 187 7.75 9.40 -6.88
C LEU A 187 7.92 10.89 -7.18
N THR A 188 7.70 11.77 -6.21
CA THR A 188 7.88 13.22 -6.37
C THR A 188 9.34 13.67 -6.26
N GLY A 189 10.26 12.78 -5.82
CA GLY A 189 11.71 13.00 -5.80
C GLY A 189 12.28 13.37 -4.44
N ASP A 190 11.47 13.46 -3.41
CA ASP A 190 11.95 13.56 -2.04
C ASP A 190 12.32 12.17 -1.49
N SER A 191 13.44 11.66 -1.98
CA SER A 191 13.92 10.33 -1.59
C SER A 191 14.32 10.23 -0.11
N ARG A 192 14.59 11.35 0.56
CA ARG A 192 14.93 11.34 1.98
C ARG A 192 13.69 11.13 2.85
N SER A 193 12.65 11.93 2.62
CA SER A 193 11.35 11.75 3.26
C SER A 193 10.75 10.38 2.93
N GLY A 194 10.84 9.97 1.65
CA GLY A 194 10.39 8.66 1.20
C GLY A 194 11.03 7.51 1.98
N TYR A 195 12.37 7.54 2.13
CA TYR A 195 13.07 6.52 2.91
C TYR A 195 12.67 6.51 4.40
N THR A 196 12.61 7.68 5.03
CA THR A 196 12.27 7.76 6.47
C THR A 196 10.86 7.24 6.75
N SER A 197 9.88 7.58 5.92
CA SER A 197 8.50 7.13 6.06
C SER A 197 8.36 5.62 5.80
N LEU A 198 8.99 5.09 4.73
CA LEU A 198 8.96 3.64 4.46
C LEU A 198 9.70 2.83 5.53
N ALA A 199 10.83 3.34 6.03
CA ALA A 199 11.58 2.66 7.09
C ALA A 199 10.79 2.61 8.41
N SER A 200 10.07 3.68 8.75
CA SER A 200 9.22 3.71 9.95
C SER A 200 7.99 2.80 9.79
N ALA A 201 7.38 2.74 8.60
CA ALA A 201 6.29 1.81 8.31
C ALA A 201 6.74 0.34 8.44
N ALA A 202 7.90 -0.01 7.84
CA ALA A 202 8.46 -1.35 7.92
C ALA A 202 8.86 -1.74 9.35
N ALA A 203 9.29 -0.79 10.18
CA ALA A 203 9.59 -1.04 11.60
C ALA A 203 8.32 -1.30 12.42
N ALA A 204 7.20 -0.66 12.08
CA ALA A 204 5.92 -0.87 12.72
C ALA A 204 5.26 -2.21 12.31
N GLN A 205 5.54 -2.70 11.10
CA GLN A 205 5.02 -3.96 10.56
C GLN A 205 6.15 -4.89 10.10
N PRO A 206 6.90 -5.50 11.02
CA PRO A 206 8.08 -6.31 10.68
C PRO A 206 7.75 -7.62 9.94
N GLY A 207 6.49 -8.07 9.97
CA GLY A 207 6.00 -9.21 9.21
C GLY A 207 5.79 -8.93 7.73
N ASP A 208 5.58 -7.66 7.34
CA ASP A 208 5.31 -7.27 5.95
C ASP A 208 6.60 -7.26 5.12
N ALA A 209 6.73 -8.23 4.20
CA ALA A 209 7.88 -8.37 3.32
C ALA A 209 7.95 -7.24 2.28
N ASP A 210 6.81 -6.80 1.78
CA ASP A 210 6.73 -5.78 0.72
C ASP A 210 7.16 -4.41 1.26
N LEU A 211 6.74 -4.05 2.48
CA LEU A 211 7.19 -2.83 3.15
C LEU A 211 8.69 -2.85 3.43
N ARG A 212 9.23 -4.01 3.87
CA ARG A 212 10.68 -4.15 4.08
C ARG A 212 11.46 -3.99 2.78
N ASP A 213 10.97 -4.55 1.70
CA ASP A 213 11.63 -4.44 0.39
C ASP A 213 11.50 -3.02 -0.18
N ALA A 214 10.36 -2.36 -0.02
CA ALA A 214 10.19 -0.95 -0.37
C ALA A 214 11.16 -0.04 0.42
N ALA A 215 11.30 -0.25 1.72
CA ALA A 215 12.25 0.49 2.56
C ALA A 215 13.72 0.22 2.15
N ARG A 216 14.07 -1.02 1.80
CA ARG A 216 15.39 -1.36 1.26
C ARG A 216 15.67 -0.67 -0.07
N GLN A 217 14.70 -0.66 -0.99
CA GLN A 217 14.83 0.05 -2.27
C GLN A 217 14.98 1.55 -2.06
N ALA A 218 14.17 2.17 -1.19
CA ALA A 218 14.29 3.58 -0.85
C ALA A 218 15.67 3.92 -0.25
N LYS A 219 16.22 3.04 0.59
CA LYS A 219 17.59 3.17 1.14
C LYS A 219 18.65 3.15 0.05
N LEU A 220 18.52 2.26 -0.94
CA LEU A 220 19.41 2.20 -2.09
C LEU A 220 19.42 3.53 -2.83
N PHE A 221 18.23 4.06 -3.17
CA PHE A 221 18.10 5.34 -3.87
C PHE A 221 18.63 6.52 -3.06
N ASN A 222 18.56 6.45 -1.73
CA ASN A 222 19.06 7.51 -0.85
C ASN A 222 20.57 7.42 -0.56
N HIS A 223 21.24 6.37 -1.01
CA HIS A 223 22.68 6.21 -0.79
C HIS A 223 23.50 7.28 -1.55
N PRO A 224 24.53 7.91 -0.92
CA PRO A 224 25.31 8.99 -1.54
C PRO A 224 25.94 8.58 -2.88
N LEU A 225 26.36 7.32 -3.04
CA LEU A 225 26.87 6.81 -4.32
C LEU A 225 25.82 6.75 -5.44
N MET A 226 24.53 6.88 -5.15
CA MET A 226 23.47 6.94 -6.15
C MET A 226 23.13 8.38 -6.58
N LEU A 227 23.64 9.40 -5.89
CA LEU A 227 23.39 10.82 -6.20
C LEU A 227 23.64 11.18 -7.67
N PRO A 228 24.77 10.79 -8.30
CA PRO A 228 25.02 11.13 -9.70
C PRO A 228 24.07 10.47 -10.69
N LEU A 229 23.43 9.37 -10.31
CA LEU A 229 22.51 8.61 -11.17
C LEU A 229 21.06 9.11 -11.08
N ARG A 230 20.68 9.86 -10.04
CA ARG A 230 19.31 10.33 -9.78
C ARG A 230 18.70 11.16 -10.93
N PRO A 231 19.40 12.15 -11.53
CA PRO A 231 18.84 12.95 -12.60
C PRO A 231 18.50 12.11 -13.84
N PHE A 232 19.22 11.01 -14.06
CA PHE A 232 19.04 10.14 -15.21
C PHE A 232 17.97 9.06 -15.01
N ALA A 233 17.58 8.78 -13.75
CA ALA A 233 16.58 7.76 -13.43
C ALA A 233 15.17 8.09 -13.98
N ARG A 234 14.88 9.37 -14.28
CA ARG A 234 13.60 9.86 -14.78
C ARG A 234 13.60 10.16 -16.27
N VAL A 235 14.74 10.13 -16.92
CA VAL A 235 14.88 10.45 -18.34
C VAL A 235 14.98 9.16 -19.13
N ASN A 236 14.27 9.08 -20.26
CA ASN A 236 14.39 7.94 -21.15
C ASN A 236 15.86 7.76 -21.58
N PRO A 237 16.47 6.57 -21.38
CA PRO A 237 17.88 6.32 -21.71
C PRO A 237 18.22 6.66 -23.16
N LEU A 238 17.27 6.47 -24.08
CA LEU A 238 17.45 6.78 -25.51
C LEU A 238 17.59 8.29 -25.75
N VAL A 239 16.83 9.12 -25.03
CA VAL A 239 16.92 10.59 -25.11
C VAL A 239 18.29 11.06 -24.57
N VAL A 240 18.73 10.51 -23.44
CA VAL A 240 20.04 10.80 -22.86
C VAL A 240 21.14 10.46 -23.86
N TRP A 241 21.06 9.27 -24.49
CA TRP A 241 22.03 8.81 -25.48
C TRP A 241 22.07 9.75 -26.70
N ILE A 242 20.92 10.15 -27.26
CA ILE A 242 20.82 11.09 -28.38
C ILE A 242 21.47 12.44 -28.01
N CYS A 243 21.15 12.98 -26.84
CA CYS A 243 21.74 14.24 -26.36
C CYS A 243 23.27 14.16 -26.25
N VAL A 244 23.80 13.07 -25.72
CA VAL A 244 25.25 12.87 -25.61
C VAL A 244 25.92 12.81 -26.98
N VAL A 245 25.35 12.04 -27.90
CA VAL A 245 25.84 11.95 -29.29
C VAL A 245 25.81 13.32 -29.96
N ALA A 246 24.70 14.05 -29.82
CA ALA A 246 24.56 15.41 -30.39
C ALA A 246 25.62 16.37 -29.84
N VAL A 247 25.91 16.32 -28.54
CA VAL A 247 26.97 17.14 -27.92
C VAL A 247 28.36 16.78 -28.46
N ILE A 248 28.69 15.49 -28.59
CA ILE A 248 29.98 15.04 -29.14
C ILE A 248 30.19 15.55 -30.58
N TYR A 249 29.18 15.37 -31.45
CA TYR A 249 29.27 15.82 -32.82
C TYR A 249 29.24 17.35 -32.95
N GLY A 250 28.46 18.05 -32.13
CA GLY A 250 28.42 19.51 -32.08
C GLY A 250 29.78 20.12 -31.71
N LEU A 251 30.45 19.57 -30.67
CA LEU A 251 31.77 20.00 -30.27
C LEU A 251 32.81 19.79 -31.39
N ARG A 252 32.71 18.69 -32.15
CA ARG A 252 33.59 18.45 -33.29
C ARG A 252 33.35 19.44 -34.43
N ALA A 253 32.08 19.75 -34.73
CA ALA A 253 31.72 20.69 -35.79
C ALA A 253 32.19 22.12 -35.54
N VAL A 254 32.31 22.52 -34.28
CA VAL A 254 32.86 23.84 -33.83
C VAL A 254 34.40 23.85 -33.73
N GLY A 255 35.06 22.76 -34.10
CA GLY A 255 36.52 22.66 -34.05
C GLY A 255 37.11 22.34 -32.67
N LEU A 256 36.29 22.00 -31.66
CA LEU A 256 36.68 21.64 -30.32
C LEU A 256 36.89 20.11 -30.12
N ALA A 257 37.60 19.49 -31.07
CA ALA A 257 37.85 18.04 -31.08
C ALA A 257 38.50 17.49 -29.79
N PRO A 258 39.49 18.14 -29.13
CA PRO A 258 40.01 17.67 -27.87
C PRO A 258 38.96 17.64 -26.76
N LEU A 259 38.05 18.62 -26.70
CA LEU A 259 37.01 18.72 -25.70
C LEU A 259 35.93 17.63 -25.90
N SER A 260 35.64 17.31 -27.17
CA SER A 260 34.71 16.22 -27.49
C SER A 260 35.23 14.85 -27.04
N PHE A 261 36.55 14.63 -27.14
CA PHE A 261 37.21 13.42 -26.65
C PHE A 261 37.15 13.31 -25.11
N VAL A 262 37.48 14.40 -24.41
CA VAL A 262 37.38 14.45 -22.93
C VAL A 262 35.93 14.18 -22.49
N PHE A 263 34.95 14.81 -23.12
CA PHE A 263 33.53 14.59 -22.82
C PHE A 263 33.11 13.12 -23.05
N ALA A 264 33.55 12.50 -24.15
CA ALA A 264 33.25 11.08 -24.44
C ALA A 264 33.88 10.16 -23.39
N MET A 265 35.11 10.43 -22.92
CA MET A 265 35.78 9.66 -21.87
C MET A 265 35.07 9.80 -20.52
N VAL A 266 34.64 11.00 -20.13
CA VAL A 266 33.87 11.23 -18.90
C VAL A 266 32.54 10.51 -18.99
N TRP A 267 31.87 10.55 -20.14
CA TRP A 267 30.62 9.82 -20.35
C TRP A 267 30.80 8.30 -20.25
N LEU A 268 31.86 7.77 -20.85
CA LEU A 268 32.20 6.36 -20.77
C LEU A 268 32.43 5.92 -19.31
N ALA A 269 33.19 6.72 -18.55
CA ALA A 269 33.40 6.50 -17.11
C ALA A 269 32.08 6.53 -16.33
N PHE A 270 31.17 7.45 -16.66
CA PHE A 270 29.83 7.50 -16.09
C PHE A 270 28.98 6.27 -16.45
N CYS A 271 29.07 5.75 -17.69
CA CYS A 271 28.40 4.51 -18.07
C CYS A 271 28.91 3.32 -17.28
N VAL A 272 30.23 3.18 -17.10
CA VAL A 272 30.82 2.12 -16.26
C VAL A 272 30.36 2.28 -14.80
N TYR A 273 30.36 3.51 -14.28
CA TYR A 273 29.86 3.81 -12.94
C TYR A 273 28.40 3.38 -12.75
N SER A 274 27.53 3.67 -13.73
CA SER A 274 26.10 3.31 -13.69
C SER A 274 25.85 1.80 -13.70
N TRP A 275 26.79 1.01 -14.21
CA TRP A 275 26.70 -0.46 -14.22
C TRP A 275 27.28 -1.11 -12.97
N VAL A 276 28.35 -0.54 -12.43
CA VAL A 276 29.12 -1.15 -11.33
C VAL A 276 28.57 -0.77 -9.96
N VAL A 277 28.17 0.50 -9.79
CA VAL A 277 27.80 1.02 -8.46
C VAL A 277 26.48 0.45 -7.92
N PRO A 278 25.38 0.35 -8.69
CA PRO A 278 24.11 -0.18 -8.16
C PRO A 278 24.23 -1.59 -7.59
N PRO A 279 24.83 -2.59 -8.28
CA PRO A 279 24.97 -3.93 -7.74
C PRO A 279 25.91 -3.99 -6.52
N LEU A 280 26.95 -3.15 -6.46
CA LEU A 280 27.84 -3.10 -5.30
C LEU A 280 27.12 -2.56 -4.06
N VAL A 281 26.39 -1.45 -4.20
CA VAL A 281 25.61 -0.88 -3.10
C VAL A 281 24.52 -1.85 -2.64
N ARG A 282 23.85 -2.52 -3.57
CA ARG A 282 22.86 -3.55 -3.26
C ARG A 282 23.44 -4.72 -2.46
N ARG A 283 24.63 -5.23 -2.88
CA ARG A 283 25.32 -6.29 -2.14
C ARG A 283 25.74 -5.86 -0.75
N TRP A 284 26.21 -4.61 -0.61
CA TRP A 284 26.63 -4.06 0.67
C TRP A 284 25.46 -3.86 1.65
N ILE A 285 24.33 -3.37 1.19
CA ILE A 285 23.12 -3.23 2.00
C ILE A 285 22.59 -4.60 2.42
N ASN A 286 22.52 -5.56 1.50
CA ASN A 286 22.02 -6.92 1.80
C ASN A 286 22.88 -7.66 2.84
N ARG A 287 24.21 -7.39 2.88
CA ARG A 287 25.10 -7.97 3.91
C ARG A 287 24.93 -7.41 5.31
N ARG A 288 24.31 -6.23 5.44
CA ARG A 288 24.07 -5.59 6.75
C ARG A 288 22.66 -5.86 7.32
N TRP A 289 21.78 -6.44 6.54
CA TRP A 289 20.38 -6.68 6.91
C TRP A 289 20.00 -8.17 6.84
N GLY A 290 20.90 -9.05 6.51
CA GLY A 290 20.87 -10.49 6.73
C GLY A 290 21.76 -10.87 7.90
#